data_8f0511b92080e0018aa98a9b8b1cc6df
#
_entry.id   8f0511b92080e0018aa98a9b8b1cc6df
#
_cell.length_a   1.000
_cell.length_b   1.000
_cell.length_c   1.000
_cell.angle_alpha   90.00
_cell.angle_beta   90.00
_cell.angle_gamma   90.00
#
_symmetry.space_group_name_H-M   'P 1'
#
loop_
_entity.id
_entity.type
_entity.pdbx_description
1 polymer ?
#
loop_
_entity_poly.entity_id
_entity_poly.type
_entity_poly.pdbx_seq_one_letter_code
_entity_poly.pdbx_strand_id
1 'polypeptide(L)'
;MNISQKRVRNFSVSRGGQKPIGICLHIMEGTMAGSRSWFNNPQSRVSYHYGVSRAGEIWQFVKEENVAWSQGRANKPTAGIVLDRPGINPNRYLISIGHEGFSTDTWTEAMKRASAWLIQDICLRHNIPINRTNIIGHYEITIGRPNCPAVNKAILDRVVNKAEIKSLRWQLEVLKQKLLELLEKLKGRK
;
A
#
# COMPACT_ATOMS: atom_id res chain seq x y z
N MET A 1 5.41 -4.11 13.44
CA MET A 1 5.52 -2.64 13.47
C MET A 1 4.21 -2.07 14.02
N ASN A 2 4.22 -0.87 14.59
CA ASN A 2 3.01 -0.22 15.09
C ASN A 2 2.45 0.76 14.05
N ILE A 3 1.11 0.87 13.96
CA ILE A 3 0.41 1.82 13.09
C ILE A 3 -0.27 2.87 13.97
N SER A 4 0.19 4.11 13.88
CA SER A 4 -0.38 5.25 14.61
C SER A 4 -1.62 5.78 13.90
N GLN A 5 -2.73 5.91 14.61
CA GLN A 5 -3.98 6.45 14.08
C GLN A 5 -3.92 7.99 14.02
N LYS A 6 -3.93 8.56 12.81
CA LYS A 6 -3.84 10.01 12.55
C LYS A 6 -4.96 10.46 11.62
N ARG A 7 -6.21 10.24 12.01
CA ARG A 7 -7.40 10.45 11.17
C ARG A 7 -7.45 11.84 10.54
N VAL A 8 -8.02 11.91 9.35
CA VAL A 8 -8.21 13.11 8.53
C VAL A 8 -9.65 13.21 8.04
N ARG A 9 -10.03 14.37 7.48
CA ARG A 9 -11.41 14.67 7.07
C ARG A 9 -11.72 14.32 5.62
N ASN A 10 -10.72 14.37 4.73
CA ASN A 10 -10.92 14.15 3.29
C ASN A 10 -10.99 12.66 2.98
N PHE A 11 -12.19 12.11 2.94
CA PHE A 11 -12.46 10.74 2.48
C PHE A 11 -13.96 10.60 2.16
N SER A 12 -14.31 9.54 1.42
CA SER A 12 -15.71 9.14 1.26
C SER A 12 -16.00 7.90 2.10
N VAL A 13 -17.14 7.90 2.78
CA VAL A 13 -17.62 6.73 3.53
C VAL A 13 -18.00 5.63 2.55
N SER A 14 -17.60 4.39 2.86
CA SER A 14 -17.87 3.21 2.04
C SER A 14 -17.18 3.19 0.67
N ARG A 15 -16.80 2.02 0.21
CA ARG A 15 -16.23 1.79 -1.13
C ARG A 15 -17.29 1.54 -2.22
N GLY A 16 -18.58 1.70 -1.88
CA GLY A 16 -19.67 1.49 -2.83
C GLY A 16 -19.72 0.05 -3.36
N GLY A 17 -19.59 -0.94 -2.48
CA GLY A 17 -19.58 -2.36 -2.82
C GLY A 17 -18.25 -2.92 -3.34
N GLN A 18 -17.25 -2.08 -3.60
CA GLN A 18 -15.93 -2.54 -4.02
C GLN A 18 -15.09 -3.01 -2.83
N LYS A 19 -14.28 -4.05 -3.04
CA LYS A 19 -13.28 -4.53 -2.09
C LYS A 19 -11.89 -4.05 -2.51
N PRO A 20 -10.95 -3.85 -1.56
CA PRO A 20 -9.54 -3.68 -1.91
C PRO A 20 -9.00 -4.90 -2.64
N ILE A 21 -8.40 -4.67 -3.81
CA ILE A 21 -7.78 -5.72 -4.65
C ILE A 21 -6.35 -5.39 -5.03
N GLY A 22 -5.85 -4.24 -4.60
CA GLY A 22 -4.49 -3.81 -4.86
C GLY A 22 -4.10 -2.60 -4.02
N ILE A 23 -2.83 -2.24 -4.15
CA ILE A 23 -2.20 -1.12 -3.44
C ILE A 23 -1.58 -0.18 -4.47
N CYS A 24 -1.79 1.13 -4.27
CA CYS A 24 -1.08 2.16 -5.02
C CYS A 24 -0.10 2.92 -4.13
N LEU A 25 1.16 2.98 -4.54
CA LEU A 25 2.20 3.72 -3.85
C LEU A 25 2.31 5.14 -4.40
N HIS A 26 2.49 6.10 -3.49
CA HIS A 26 2.60 7.51 -3.77
C HIS A 26 3.80 8.15 -3.06
N ILE A 27 4.22 9.32 -3.53
CA ILE A 27 5.06 10.26 -2.81
C ILE A 27 4.18 11.41 -2.30
N MET A 28 4.46 11.93 -1.10
CA MET A 28 3.65 12.98 -0.47
C MET A 28 3.94 14.38 -1.02
N GLU A 29 5.11 14.60 -1.63
CA GLU A 29 5.66 15.93 -1.96
C GLU A 29 5.70 16.83 -0.72
N GLY A 30 6.16 16.26 0.42
CA GLY A 30 6.26 16.94 1.69
C GLY A 30 6.42 16.02 2.90
N THR A 31 6.23 16.58 4.09
CA THR A 31 6.34 15.85 5.37
C THR A 31 5.05 15.14 5.76
N MET A 32 5.14 14.14 6.66
CA MET A 32 3.97 13.45 7.22
C MET A 32 3.00 14.42 7.91
N ALA A 33 3.52 15.36 8.70
CA ALA A 33 2.71 16.35 9.42
C ALA A 33 2.04 17.35 8.46
N GLY A 34 2.79 17.83 7.45
CA GLY A 34 2.27 18.72 6.41
C GLY A 34 1.18 18.05 5.59
N SER A 35 1.38 16.80 5.19
CA SER A 35 0.39 16.01 4.47
C SER A 35 -0.88 15.80 5.30
N ARG A 36 -0.75 15.47 6.60
CA ARG A 36 -1.92 15.36 7.49
C ARG A 36 -2.70 16.67 7.60
N SER A 37 -2.02 17.81 7.71
CA SER A 37 -2.65 19.13 7.71
C SER A 37 -3.40 19.38 6.40
N TRP A 38 -2.76 19.07 5.27
CA TRP A 38 -3.35 19.21 3.94
C TRP A 38 -4.58 18.33 3.74
N PHE A 39 -4.59 17.09 4.25
CA PHE A 39 -5.71 16.16 4.18
C PHE A 39 -6.89 16.56 5.10
N ASN A 40 -6.68 17.49 6.05
CA ASN A 40 -7.74 18.09 6.85
C ASN A 40 -8.32 19.38 6.24
N ASN A 41 -7.67 19.94 5.22
CA ASN A 41 -8.19 21.06 4.46
C ASN A 41 -9.18 20.56 3.41
N PRO A 42 -10.48 20.91 3.48
CA PRO A 42 -11.49 20.46 2.50
C PRO A 42 -11.19 20.89 1.06
N GLN A 43 -10.48 22.01 0.89
CA GLN A 43 -10.11 22.54 -0.43
C GLN A 43 -9.08 21.66 -1.15
N SER A 44 -8.28 20.88 -0.42
CA SER A 44 -7.24 20.05 -1.00
C SER A 44 -7.80 18.86 -1.79
N ARG A 45 -8.92 18.30 -1.36
CA ARG A 45 -9.56 17.11 -1.94
C ARG A 45 -8.59 15.93 -2.14
N VAL A 46 -7.63 15.77 -1.21
CA VAL A 46 -6.60 14.73 -1.24
C VAL A 46 -6.51 14.04 0.10
N SER A 47 -6.26 12.74 0.09
CA SER A 47 -5.88 11.94 1.26
C SER A 47 -5.27 10.61 0.85
N TYR A 48 -4.55 9.95 1.77
CA TYR A 48 -4.11 8.57 1.64
C TYR A 48 -4.71 7.71 2.76
N HIS A 49 -4.74 6.39 2.55
CA HIS A 49 -5.08 5.47 3.65
C HIS A 49 -3.95 5.45 4.67
N TYR A 50 -2.71 5.36 4.18
CA TYR A 50 -1.51 5.28 5.01
C TYR A 50 -0.44 6.26 4.58
N GLY A 51 0.41 6.62 5.54
CA GLY A 51 1.66 7.32 5.31
C GLY A 51 2.83 6.55 5.92
N VAL A 52 3.98 6.59 5.26
CA VAL A 52 5.24 6.03 5.74
C VAL A 52 6.28 7.15 5.79
N SER A 53 6.83 7.41 6.97
CA SER A 53 7.84 8.45 7.16
C SER A 53 9.23 8.00 6.71
N ARG A 54 10.15 8.95 6.56
CA ARG A 54 11.57 8.67 6.29
C ARG A 54 12.23 7.86 7.41
N ALA A 55 11.74 7.99 8.66
CA ALA A 55 12.18 7.20 9.81
C ALA A 55 11.54 5.79 9.87
N GLY A 56 10.56 5.50 9.02
CA GLY A 56 9.84 4.23 8.99
C GLY A 56 8.63 4.17 9.92
N GLU A 57 8.15 5.31 10.42
CA GLU A 57 6.87 5.37 11.13
C GLU A 57 5.71 5.17 10.16
N ILE A 58 4.64 4.50 10.63
CA ILE A 58 3.45 4.26 9.81
C ILE A 58 2.26 4.98 10.48
N TRP A 59 1.61 5.85 9.72
CA TRP A 59 0.37 6.50 10.12
C TRP A 59 -0.81 6.02 9.28
N GLN A 60 -1.97 5.77 9.92
CA GLN A 60 -3.22 5.55 9.20
C GLN A 60 -4.07 6.82 9.23
N PHE A 61 -4.35 7.40 8.07
CA PHE A 61 -5.16 8.60 7.89
C PHE A 61 -6.62 8.27 7.62
N VAL A 62 -6.90 7.32 6.71
CA VAL A 62 -8.24 6.88 6.34
C VAL A 62 -8.35 5.38 6.60
N LYS A 63 -9.48 4.94 7.16
CA LYS A 63 -9.75 3.51 7.34
C LYS A 63 -9.92 2.81 5.99
N GLU A 64 -9.55 1.54 5.91
CA GLU A 64 -9.57 0.78 4.65
C GLU A 64 -10.98 0.50 4.10
N GLU A 65 -11.99 0.47 4.95
CA GLU A 65 -13.40 0.37 4.54
C GLU A 65 -13.92 1.62 3.83
N ASN A 66 -13.21 2.74 3.93
CA ASN A 66 -13.53 4.01 3.29
C ASN A 66 -12.65 4.23 2.04
N VAL A 67 -12.95 5.30 1.32
CA VAL A 67 -12.23 5.71 0.10
C VAL A 67 -11.34 6.92 0.41
N ALA A 68 -10.04 6.75 0.38
CA ALA A 68 -9.11 7.88 0.35
C ALA A 68 -9.08 8.51 -1.06
N TRP A 69 -8.87 9.82 -1.14
CA TRP A 69 -8.89 10.58 -2.40
C TRP A 69 -7.46 10.77 -2.92
N SER A 70 -6.87 9.72 -3.49
CA SER A 70 -5.44 9.67 -3.81
C SER A 70 -5.12 9.47 -5.29
N GLN A 71 -5.97 8.73 -6.02
CA GLN A 71 -5.63 8.30 -7.39
C GLN A 71 -6.04 9.33 -8.46
N GLY A 72 -6.97 10.23 -8.14
CA GLY A 72 -7.59 11.10 -9.15
C GLY A 72 -8.40 10.28 -10.16
N ARG A 73 -8.48 10.79 -11.39
CA ARG A 73 -9.05 10.08 -12.53
C ARG A 73 -7.94 9.33 -13.26
N ALA A 74 -8.20 8.10 -13.68
CA ALA A 74 -7.32 7.37 -14.57
C ALA A 74 -7.19 8.12 -15.91
N ASN A 75 -5.96 8.33 -16.37
CA ASN A 75 -5.66 8.99 -17.64
C ASN A 75 -4.52 8.25 -18.33
N LYS A 76 -4.81 7.55 -19.40
CA LYS A 76 -3.91 6.65 -20.12
C LYS A 76 -3.20 5.67 -19.16
N PRO A 77 -3.95 4.89 -18.38
CA PRO A 77 -3.36 3.94 -17.43
C PRO A 77 -2.59 2.85 -18.18
N THR A 78 -1.55 2.33 -17.52
CA THR A 78 -0.75 1.20 -18.00
C THR A 78 -0.88 -0.03 -17.11
N ALA A 79 -1.37 0.13 -15.87
CA ALA A 79 -1.59 -0.98 -14.96
C ALA A 79 -2.80 -1.83 -15.37
N GLY A 80 -2.62 -3.14 -15.53
CA GLY A 80 -3.70 -4.08 -15.90
C GLY A 80 -4.88 -4.03 -14.93
N ILE A 81 -4.62 -3.95 -13.63
CA ILE A 81 -5.65 -3.84 -12.58
C ILE A 81 -6.58 -2.62 -12.78
N VAL A 82 -6.13 -1.57 -13.45
CA VAL A 82 -6.93 -0.38 -13.80
C VAL A 82 -7.60 -0.54 -15.16
N LEU A 83 -6.89 -1.09 -16.13
CA LEU A 83 -7.40 -1.35 -17.49
C LEU A 83 -8.59 -2.33 -17.49
N ASP A 84 -8.55 -3.33 -16.61
CA ASP A 84 -9.62 -4.34 -16.47
C ASP A 84 -10.90 -3.79 -15.79
N ARG A 85 -10.89 -2.51 -15.36
CA ARG A 85 -12.01 -1.86 -14.64
C ARG A 85 -12.35 -0.49 -15.22
N PRO A 86 -12.70 -0.43 -16.51
CA PRO A 86 -13.04 0.83 -17.18
C PRO A 86 -14.25 1.49 -16.46
N GLY A 87 -14.16 2.80 -16.26
CA GLY A 87 -15.24 3.58 -15.62
C GLY A 87 -15.32 3.47 -14.10
N ILE A 88 -14.65 2.53 -13.45
CA ILE A 88 -14.62 2.44 -11.99
C ILE A 88 -13.48 3.31 -11.44
N ASN A 89 -13.80 4.20 -10.51
CA ASN A 89 -12.80 5.04 -9.85
C ASN A 89 -11.77 4.20 -9.07
N PRO A 90 -10.47 4.27 -9.40
CA PRO A 90 -9.42 3.48 -8.74
C PRO A 90 -9.34 3.65 -7.21
N ASN A 91 -9.77 4.79 -6.68
CA ASN A 91 -9.86 4.98 -5.24
C ASN A 91 -10.78 3.97 -4.52
N ARG A 92 -11.76 3.40 -5.24
CA ARG A 92 -12.72 2.46 -4.64
C ARG A 92 -12.16 1.06 -4.43
N TYR A 93 -11.15 0.65 -5.20
CA TYR A 93 -10.60 -0.72 -5.15
C TYR A 93 -9.09 -0.77 -4.84
N LEU A 94 -8.41 0.38 -4.73
CA LEU A 94 -7.01 0.44 -4.30
C LEU A 94 -6.88 1.01 -2.89
N ILE A 95 -5.93 0.47 -2.13
CA ILE A 95 -5.43 1.07 -0.90
C ILE A 95 -4.22 1.95 -1.26
N SER A 96 -4.16 3.17 -0.75
CA SER A 96 -3.09 4.11 -1.05
C SER A 96 -2.09 4.22 0.10
N ILE A 97 -0.80 4.16 -0.21
CA ILE A 97 0.30 4.39 0.72
C ILE A 97 1.13 5.56 0.19
N GLY A 98 1.12 6.69 0.92
CA GLY A 98 1.98 7.83 0.63
C GLY A 98 3.31 7.70 1.38
N HIS A 99 4.40 8.12 0.74
CA HIS A 99 5.75 8.13 1.31
C HIS A 99 6.20 9.56 1.52
N GLU A 100 6.76 9.85 2.69
CA GLU A 100 7.26 11.17 3.05
C GLU A 100 8.44 11.58 2.19
N GLY A 101 8.49 12.84 1.78
CA GLY A 101 9.56 13.43 0.96
C GLY A 101 9.06 13.88 -0.40
N PHE A 102 9.99 14.11 -1.30
CA PHE A 102 9.75 14.58 -2.66
C PHE A 102 10.05 13.50 -3.69
N SER A 103 9.49 13.63 -4.88
CA SER A 103 9.67 12.67 -5.98
C SER A 103 11.12 12.48 -6.42
N THR A 104 11.97 13.48 -6.16
CA THR A 104 13.43 13.45 -6.41
C THR A 104 14.23 12.77 -5.30
N ASP A 105 13.63 12.53 -4.14
CA ASP A 105 14.33 11.97 -2.98
C ASP A 105 14.59 10.47 -3.14
N THR A 106 15.72 10.04 -2.58
CA THR A 106 15.96 8.60 -2.35
C THR A 106 15.23 8.15 -1.09
N TRP A 107 14.48 7.06 -1.19
CA TRP A 107 13.83 6.45 -0.05
C TRP A 107 14.84 5.83 0.91
N THR A 108 14.71 6.13 2.19
CA THR A 108 15.56 5.55 3.23
C THR A 108 15.32 4.04 3.38
N GLU A 109 16.28 3.31 3.92
CA GLU A 109 16.10 1.88 4.20
C GLU A 109 15.02 1.63 5.28
N ALA A 110 14.86 2.55 6.23
CA ALA A 110 13.78 2.48 7.22
C ALA A 110 12.40 2.59 6.55
N MET A 111 12.21 3.56 5.65
CA MET A 111 10.99 3.71 4.85
C MET A 111 10.70 2.48 3.99
N LYS A 112 11.70 1.95 3.27
CA LYS A 112 11.55 0.75 2.44
C LYS A 112 11.15 -0.49 3.27
N ARG A 113 11.74 -0.67 4.45
CA ARG A 113 11.37 -1.77 5.36
C ARG A 113 9.94 -1.62 5.89
N ALA A 114 9.56 -0.40 6.29
CA ALA A 114 8.21 -0.12 6.79
C ALA A 114 7.16 -0.27 5.70
N SER A 115 7.44 0.21 4.50
CA SER A 115 6.56 0.07 3.33
C SER A 115 6.36 -1.41 2.96
N ALA A 116 7.43 -2.20 2.88
CA ALA A 116 7.34 -3.63 2.58
C ALA A 116 6.55 -4.39 3.65
N TRP A 117 6.72 -4.04 4.92
CA TRP A 117 5.94 -4.64 6.02
C TRP A 117 4.45 -4.27 5.89
N LEU A 118 4.13 -3.00 5.64
CA LEU A 118 2.75 -2.53 5.50
C LEU A 118 2.05 -3.17 4.29
N ILE A 119 2.75 -3.29 3.16
CA ILE A 119 2.24 -4.00 1.98
C ILE A 119 1.89 -5.45 2.34
N GLN A 120 2.81 -6.17 3.01
CA GLN A 120 2.56 -7.54 3.44
C GLN A 120 1.34 -7.64 4.36
N ASP A 121 1.21 -6.76 5.34
CA ASP A 121 0.11 -6.73 6.30
C ASP A 121 -1.24 -6.48 5.60
N ILE A 122 -1.32 -5.49 4.71
CA ILE A 122 -2.52 -5.19 3.93
C ILE A 122 -2.87 -6.37 3.01
N CYS A 123 -1.90 -6.90 2.28
CA CYS A 123 -2.12 -8.00 1.35
C CYS A 123 -2.64 -9.25 2.05
N LEU A 124 -2.09 -9.57 3.24
CA LEU A 124 -2.56 -10.70 4.06
C LEU A 124 -4.02 -10.50 4.51
N ARG A 125 -4.38 -9.30 5.02
CA ARG A 125 -5.73 -9.01 5.52
C ARG A 125 -6.79 -8.99 4.42
N HIS A 126 -6.43 -8.61 3.20
CA HIS A 126 -7.37 -8.51 2.08
C HIS A 126 -7.23 -9.64 1.06
N ASN A 127 -6.37 -10.64 1.31
CA ASN A 127 -6.07 -11.73 0.38
C ASN A 127 -5.64 -11.22 -1.01
N ILE A 128 -4.76 -10.20 -1.04
CA ILE A 128 -4.21 -9.60 -2.25
C ILE A 128 -2.85 -10.27 -2.55
N PRO A 129 -2.62 -10.79 -3.77
CA PRO A 129 -1.31 -11.30 -4.17
C PRO A 129 -0.22 -10.23 -4.11
N ILE A 130 0.93 -10.56 -3.51
CA ILE A 130 2.07 -9.64 -3.43
C ILE A 130 2.89 -9.75 -4.72
N ASN A 131 2.56 -8.93 -5.68
CA ASN A 131 3.25 -8.84 -6.97
C ASN A 131 3.03 -7.47 -7.62
N ARG A 132 3.70 -7.22 -8.75
CA ARG A 132 3.60 -5.95 -9.50
C ARG A 132 2.28 -5.77 -10.25
N THR A 133 1.45 -6.80 -10.39
CA THR A 133 0.09 -6.67 -10.96
C THR A 133 -0.87 -5.99 -9.97
N ASN A 134 -0.73 -6.31 -8.68
CA ASN A 134 -1.62 -5.81 -7.62
C ASN A 134 -1.04 -4.62 -6.84
N ILE A 135 0.29 -4.41 -6.90
CA ILE A 135 0.97 -3.32 -6.19
C ILE A 135 1.64 -2.43 -7.24
N ILE A 136 1.07 -1.25 -7.44
CA ILE A 136 1.39 -0.35 -8.52
C ILE A 136 1.87 1.02 -8.03
N GLY A 137 2.50 1.78 -8.88
CA GLY A 137 2.78 3.19 -8.65
C GLY A 137 1.69 4.09 -9.25
N HIS A 138 1.53 5.28 -8.73
CA HIS A 138 0.54 6.24 -9.25
C HIS A 138 0.79 6.60 -10.73
N TYR A 139 2.05 6.59 -11.18
CA TYR A 139 2.40 6.82 -12.59
C TYR A 139 1.79 5.78 -13.55
N GLU A 140 1.38 4.61 -13.04
CA GLU A 140 0.73 3.56 -13.84
C GLU A 140 -0.80 3.77 -13.94
N ILE A 141 -1.36 4.72 -13.18
CA ILE A 141 -2.77 5.13 -13.24
C ILE A 141 -2.95 6.35 -14.14
N THR A 142 -1.99 7.28 -14.10
CA THR A 142 -2.10 8.54 -14.84
C THR A 142 -0.75 9.07 -15.31
N ILE A 143 -0.71 9.49 -16.57
CA ILE A 143 0.47 10.14 -17.15
C ILE A 143 0.79 11.49 -16.50
N GLY A 144 -0.17 12.12 -15.81
CA GLY A 144 0.02 13.38 -15.10
C GLY A 144 0.88 13.28 -13.83
N ARG A 145 1.32 12.05 -13.46
CA ARG A 145 2.12 11.80 -12.26
C ARG A 145 3.35 10.91 -12.52
N PRO A 146 4.22 11.27 -13.49
CA PRO A 146 5.29 10.38 -13.99
C PRO A 146 6.32 10.01 -12.91
N ASN A 147 6.48 10.81 -11.87
CA ASN A 147 7.46 10.63 -10.79
C ASN A 147 6.82 10.23 -9.46
N CYS A 148 5.58 9.73 -9.46
CA CYS A 148 4.92 9.25 -8.25
C CYS A 148 4.81 7.72 -8.29
N PRO A 149 5.48 6.98 -7.38
CA PRO A 149 5.97 7.39 -6.06
C PRO A 149 7.42 7.93 -6.02
N ALA A 150 8.22 7.81 -7.05
CA ALA A 150 9.59 8.31 -7.10
C ALA A 150 10.13 8.33 -8.55
N VAL A 151 11.12 9.15 -8.82
CA VAL A 151 11.82 9.21 -10.13
C VAL A 151 12.42 7.84 -10.47
N ASN A 152 13.06 7.20 -9.50
CA ASN A 152 13.61 5.86 -9.68
C ASN A 152 12.54 4.78 -9.40
N LYS A 153 11.84 4.37 -10.44
CA LYS A 153 10.77 3.35 -10.38
C LYS A 153 11.24 1.98 -9.87
N ALA A 154 12.53 1.67 -9.96
CA ALA A 154 13.10 0.43 -9.39
C ALA A 154 12.95 0.33 -7.86
N ILE A 155 12.72 1.45 -7.16
CA ILE A 155 12.37 1.43 -5.74
C ILE A 155 11.08 0.65 -5.49
N LEU A 156 10.07 0.82 -6.34
CA LEU A 156 8.81 0.11 -6.24
C LEU A 156 9.03 -1.42 -6.33
N ASP A 157 9.79 -1.87 -7.32
CA ASP A 157 10.10 -3.29 -7.50
C ASP A 157 10.85 -3.87 -6.29
N ARG A 158 11.83 -3.14 -5.76
CA ARG A 158 12.56 -3.55 -4.55
C ARG A 158 11.66 -3.70 -3.33
N VAL A 159 10.71 -2.79 -3.14
CA VAL A 159 9.80 -2.82 -1.99
C VAL A 159 8.81 -3.98 -2.12
N VAL A 160 8.29 -4.22 -3.32
CA VAL A 160 7.37 -5.35 -3.60
C VAL A 160 8.09 -6.68 -3.43
N ASN A 161 9.26 -6.86 -4.04
CA ASN A 161 10.06 -8.10 -3.90
C ASN A 161 10.42 -8.38 -2.43
N LYS A 162 10.76 -7.34 -1.65
CA LYS A 162 11.06 -7.47 -0.23
C LYS A 162 9.84 -7.91 0.59
N ALA A 163 8.65 -7.42 0.25
CA ALA A 163 7.40 -7.83 0.86
C ALA A 163 7.04 -9.28 0.50
N GLU A 164 7.21 -9.68 -0.75
CA GLU A 164 6.97 -11.03 -1.25
C GLU A 164 7.88 -12.05 -0.57
N ILE A 165 9.19 -11.83 -0.55
CA ILE A 165 10.17 -12.71 0.12
C ILE A 165 9.83 -12.89 1.60
N LYS A 166 9.43 -11.81 2.27
CA LYS A 166 9.05 -11.88 3.68
C LYS A 166 7.78 -12.69 3.89
N SER A 167 6.80 -12.55 3.01
CA SER A 167 5.56 -13.34 3.03
C SER A 167 5.83 -14.83 2.83
N LEU A 168 6.64 -15.19 1.84
CA LEU A 168 7.03 -16.58 1.56
C LEU A 168 7.79 -17.22 2.73
N ARG A 169 8.70 -16.50 3.35
CA ARG A 169 9.41 -16.98 4.56
C ARG A 169 8.46 -17.27 5.71
N TRP A 170 7.50 -16.38 5.97
CA TRP A 170 6.49 -16.59 7.00
C TRP A 170 5.63 -17.82 6.70
N GLN A 171 5.16 -17.99 5.46
CA GLN A 171 4.39 -19.16 5.04
C GLN A 171 5.18 -20.46 5.23
N LEU A 172 6.46 -20.44 4.89
CA LEU A 172 7.36 -21.59 5.08
C LEU A 172 7.49 -21.99 6.55
N GLU A 173 7.65 -21.02 7.46
CA GLU A 173 7.72 -21.32 8.90
C GLU A 173 6.40 -21.89 9.45
N VAL A 174 5.24 -21.37 8.98
CA VAL A 174 3.93 -21.92 9.35
C VAL A 174 3.78 -23.38 8.86
N LEU A 175 4.22 -23.67 7.64
CA LEU A 175 4.16 -25.03 7.09
C LEU A 175 5.09 -25.99 7.82
N LYS A 176 6.31 -25.58 8.18
CA LYS A 176 7.24 -26.37 9.00
C LYS A 176 6.62 -26.72 10.35
N GLN A 177 6.00 -25.75 11.02
CA GLN A 177 5.36 -25.99 12.32
C GLN A 177 4.23 -27.00 12.22
N LYS A 178 3.35 -26.86 11.22
CA LYS A 178 2.27 -27.83 10.96
C LYS A 178 2.79 -29.22 10.68
N LEU A 179 3.88 -29.35 9.93
CA LEU A 179 4.51 -30.64 9.65
C LEU A 179 5.05 -31.31 10.92
N LEU A 180 5.71 -30.55 11.79
CA LEU A 180 6.19 -31.04 13.08
C LEU A 180 5.05 -31.57 13.95
N GLU A 181 3.96 -30.82 14.07
CA GLU A 181 2.77 -31.23 14.81
C GLU A 181 2.16 -32.54 14.27
N LEU A 182 2.13 -32.71 12.94
CA LEU A 182 1.64 -33.96 12.32
C LEU A 182 2.57 -35.15 12.60
N LEU A 183 3.90 -34.94 12.54
CA LEU A 183 4.88 -35.98 12.85
C LEU A 183 4.79 -36.44 14.31
N GLU A 184 4.56 -35.52 15.24
CA GLU A 184 4.37 -35.87 16.65
C GLU A 184 3.07 -36.68 16.89
N LYS A 185 1.97 -36.29 16.22
CA LYS A 185 0.73 -37.05 16.27
C LYS A 185 0.87 -38.48 15.71
N LEU A 186 1.72 -38.66 14.70
CA LEU A 186 2.00 -40.01 14.14
C LEU A 186 2.85 -40.87 15.08
N LYS A 187 3.81 -40.27 15.78
CA LYS A 187 4.66 -40.99 16.78
C LYS A 187 3.85 -41.41 17.99
N GLY A 188 2.89 -40.61 18.45
CA GLY A 188 2.04 -40.93 19.61
C GLY A 188 0.92 -41.94 19.33
N ARG A 189 0.78 -42.44 18.08
CA ARG A 189 -0.15 -43.49 17.71
C ARG A 189 0.44 -44.91 17.65
N LYS A 190 1.72 -45.04 18.06
CA LYS A 190 2.40 -46.32 18.25
C LYS A 190 2.40 -46.69 19.73
#